data_d371b5d44bf423f14c269a11beebcd6c
#
_entry.id   d371b5d44bf423f14c269a11beebcd6c
#
_cell.length_a   1.000
_cell.length_b   1.000
_cell.length_c   1.000
_cell.angle_alpha   90.00
_cell.angle_beta   90.00
_cell.angle_gamma   90.00
#
_symmetry.space_group_name_H-M   'P 1'
#
loop_
_entity.id
_entity.type
_entity.pdbx_description
1 polymer ?
#
loop_
_entity_poly.entity_id
_entity_poly.type
_entity_poly.pdbx_seq_one_letter_code
_entity_poly.pdbx_strand_id
1 'polypeptide(L)'
;MDQVVAPLVAVEWEDITAYSRTALPEDFESYRLRKLTCGLLWKETPEYVVVVGDYDITNEGRDYRHNDFHIIPRGVIRQLTYLRESTSPLVALEVEAS
;
A
#
# COMPACT_ATOMS: atom_id res chain seq x y z
N MET A 1 -8.13 9.85 23.45
CA MET A 1 -8.29 9.51 22.03
C MET A 1 -7.49 8.26 21.71
N ASP A 2 -8.15 7.33 21.07
CA ASP A 2 -7.51 6.08 20.72
C ASP A 2 -6.45 6.32 19.66
N GLN A 3 -5.33 5.68 19.84
CA GLN A 3 -4.26 5.72 18.85
C GLN A 3 -4.48 4.62 17.82
N VAL A 4 -4.15 4.95 16.60
CA VAL A 4 -4.20 3.98 15.52
C VAL A 4 -2.84 3.30 15.48
N VAL A 5 -2.83 1.99 15.70
CA VAL A 5 -1.62 1.20 15.56
C VAL A 5 -1.60 0.66 14.15
N ALA A 6 -0.68 1.16 13.35
CA ALA A 6 -0.57 0.78 11.96
C ALA A 6 0.88 0.64 11.57
N PRO A 7 1.31 -0.56 11.20
CA PRO A 7 2.68 -0.74 10.75
C PRO A 7 2.91 -0.06 9.40
N LEU A 8 4.13 0.41 9.20
CA LEU A 8 4.56 0.84 7.88
C LEU A 8 5.01 -0.38 7.11
N VAL A 9 4.55 -0.50 5.89
CA VAL A 9 4.85 -1.66 5.05
C VAL A 9 5.28 -1.24 3.66
N ALA A 10 6.01 -2.13 3.02
CA ALA A 10 6.29 -2.06 1.59
C ALA A 10 5.69 -3.32 0.97
N VAL A 11 4.84 -3.14 -0.02
CA VAL A 11 4.16 -4.24 -0.68
C VAL A 11 4.60 -4.28 -2.14
N GLU A 12 5.26 -5.36 -2.52
CA GLU A 12 5.54 -5.64 -3.92
C GLU A 12 4.39 -6.46 -4.48
N TRP A 13 3.83 -5.99 -5.57
CA TRP A 13 2.70 -6.67 -6.18
C TRP A 13 2.77 -6.58 -7.69
N GLU A 14 2.06 -7.47 -8.34
CA GLU A 14 2.04 -7.53 -9.80
C GLU A 14 0.73 -6.97 -10.31
N ASP A 15 0.86 -5.97 -11.17
CA ASP A 15 -0.30 -5.29 -11.74
C ASP A 15 -0.77 -6.00 -13.01
N ILE A 16 -2.01 -5.74 -13.35
CA ILE A 16 -2.58 -6.20 -14.61
C ILE A 16 -1.99 -5.34 -15.72
N THR A 17 -1.62 -5.98 -16.82
CA THR A 17 -1.20 -5.26 -18.01
C THR A 17 -2.14 -5.62 -19.15
N ALA A 18 -2.46 -4.63 -19.96
CA ALA A 18 -3.32 -4.80 -21.10
C ALA A 18 -2.70 -4.11 -22.30
N TYR A 19 -2.65 -4.83 -23.40
CA TYR A 19 -2.08 -4.32 -24.63
C TYR A 19 -3.13 -4.44 -25.73
N SER A 20 -3.19 -3.43 -26.59
CA SER A 20 -4.16 -3.35 -27.67
C SER A 20 -3.44 -3.34 -29.00
N ARG A 21 -3.90 -4.17 -29.91
CA ARG A 21 -3.39 -4.23 -31.29
C ARG A 21 -1.88 -4.50 -31.36
N THR A 22 -1.42 -5.36 -30.46
CA THR A 22 -0.01 -5.72 -30.38
C THR A 22 0.13 -7.21 -30.68
N ALA A 23 1.16 -7.56 -31.43
CA ALA A 23 1.45 -8.96 -31.67
C ALA A 23 1.81 -9.65 -30.36
N LEU A 24 1.40 -10.89 -30.21
CA LEU A 24 1.75 -11.65 -29.02
C LEU A 24 3.26 -11.87 -28.98
N PRO A 25 3.93 -11.50 -27.86
CA PRO A 25 5.38 -11.69 -27.75
C PRO A 25 5.73 -13.15 -27.49
N GLU A 26 6.95 -13.52 -27.83
CA GLU A 26 7.45 -14.84 -27.49
C GLU A 26 7.77 -14.95 -26.00
N ASP A 27 8.17 -13.84 -25.39
CA ASP A 27 8.51 -13.77 -23.99
C ASP A 27 7.58 -12.79 -23.28
N PHE A 28 6.67 -13.28 -22.44
CA PHE A 28 5.74 -12.46 -21.69
C PHE A 28 6.36 -11.90 -20.42
N GLU A 29 7.50 -12.42 -19.98
CA GLU A 29 8.09 -11.97 -18.71
C GLU A 29 8.42 -10.47 -18.71
N SER A 30 8.91 -9.96 -19.84
CA SER A 30 9.27 -8.55 -19.94
C SER A 30 8.04 -7.63 -19.98
N TYR A 31 6.87 -8.19 -20.13
CA TYR A 31 5.61 -7.41 -20.15
C TYR A 31 4.92 -7.38 -18.79
N ARG A 32 5.45 -8.12 -17.82
CA ARG A 32 4.87 -8.13 -16.47
C ARG A 32 5.23 -6.83 -15.77
N LEU A 33 4.26 -6.24 -15.10
CA LEU A 33 4.43 -4.97 -14.41
C LEU A 33 4.41 -5.21 -12.90
N ARG A 34 5.54 -4.95 -12.27
CA ARG A 34 5.66 -5.04 -10.80
C ARG A 34 5.65 -3.65 -10.22
N LYS A 35 4.95 -3.52 -9.11
CA LYS A 35 4.82 -2.24 -8.41
C LYS A 35 5.22 -2.40 -6.97
N LEU A 36 5.66 -1.28 -6.39
CA LEU A 36 5.98 -1.21 -4.97
C LEU A 36 5.11 -0.12 -4.37
N THR A 37 4.30 -0.50 -3.38
CA THR A 37 3.46 0.43 -2.65
C THR A 37 3.92 0.46 -1.21
N CYS A 38 4.23 1.64 -0.71
CA CYS A 38 4.64 1.83 0.67
C CYS A 38 3.61 2.68 1.40
N GLY A 39 3.36 2.38 2.65
CA GLY A 39 2.43 3.15 3.45
C GLY A 39 2.04 2.42 4.71
N LEU A 40 0.95 2.87 5.31
CA LEU A 40 0.44 2.30 6.53
C LEU A 40 -0.48 1.12 6.20
N LEU A 41 -0.23 -0.02 6.81
CA LEU A 41 -1.10 -1.18 6.67
C LEU A 41 -2.34 -0.94 7.50
N TRP A 42 -3.40 -0.48 6.84
CA TRP A 42 -4.62 -0.10 7.52
C TRP A 42 -5.50 -1.28 7.86
N LYS A 43 -5.55 -2.24 6.96
CA LYS A 43 -6.39 -3.42 7.13
C LYS A 43 -5.75 -4.60 6.43
N GLU A 44 -5.87 -5.74 7.05
CA GLU A 44 -5.35 -6.98 6.51
C GLU A 44 -6.42 -8.05 6.64
N THR A 45 -6.77 -8.66 5.53
CA THR A 45 -7.74 -9.76 5.51
C THR A 45 -7.12 -10.94 4.76
N PRO A 46 -7.74 -12.12 4.81
CA PRO A 46 -7.26 -13.24 3.99
C PRO A 46 -7.33 -12.97 2.49
N GLU A 47 -8.16 -12.02 2.07
CA GLU A 47 -8.38 -11.75 0.65
C GLU A 47 -7.60 -10.56 0.13
N TYR A 48 -7.33 -9.57 0.96
CA TYR A 48 -6.66 -8.35 0.51
C TYR A 48 -5.99 -7.61 1.68
N VAL A 49 -5.15 -6.65 1.33
CA VAL A 49 -4.62 -5.69 2.29
C VAL A 49 -4.98 -4.28 1.84
N VAL A 50 -5.13 -3.37 2.80
CA VAL A 50 -5.36 -1.96 2.52
C VAL A 50 -4.14 -1.18 3.00
N VAL A 51 -3.49 -0.46 2.08
CA VAL A 51 -2.32 0.35 2.39
C VAL A 51 -2.66 1.80 2.15
N VAL A 52 -2.51 2.61 3.18
CA VAL A 52 -2.81 4.04 3.12
C VAL A 52 -1.51 4.80 2.92
N GLY A 53 -1.40 5.52 1.80
CA GLY A 53 -0.21 6.29 1.48
C GLY A 53 -0.27 7.73 1.96
N ASP A 54 -1.47 8.25 2.17
CA ASP A 54 -1.65 9.64 2.51
C ASP A 54 -3.00 9.80 3.22
N TYR A 55 -3.01 10.49 4.35
CA TYR A 55 -4.27 10.80 5.00
C TYR A 55 -4.18 12.13 5.74
N ASP A 56 -5.34 12.77 5.91
CA ASP A 56 -5.43 14.09 6.46
C ASP A 56 -5.29 14.05 7.99
N ILE A 57 -4.32 14.76 8.52
CA ILE A 57 -4.09 14.87 9.95
C ILE A 57 -4.42 16.27 10.49
N THR A 58 -4.96 17.16 9.65
CA THR A 58 -5.23 18.53 10.06
C THR A 58 -6.48 18.66 10.93
N ASN A 59 -7.38 17.71 10.83
CA ASN A 59 -8.63 17.72 11.60
C ASN A 59 -8.54 16.70 12.72
N GLU A 60 -9.17 17.01 13.85
CA GLU A 60 -9.22 16.11 14.96
C GLU A 60 -9.93 14.80 14.62
N GLY A 61 -10.94 14.90 13.79
CA GLY A 61 -11.70 13.74 13.37
C GLY A 61 -10.96 12.82 12.39
N ARG A 62 -9.96 13.36 11.73
CA ARG A 62 -9.14 12.59 10.77
C ARG A 62 -10.01 11.80 9.81
N ASP A 63 -10.59 12.50 8.88
CA ASP A 63 -11.55 11.92 7.94
C ASP A 63 -10.85 10.98 6.96
N TYR A 64 -10.91 9.69 7.28
CA TYR A 64 -10.26 8.66 6.45
C TYR A 64 -10.96 8.43 5.12
N ARG A 65 -12.09 9.06 4.89
CA ARG A 65 -12.80 8.90 3.63
C ARG A 65 -12.12 9.62 2.46
N HIS A 66 -11.18 10.51 2.75
CA HIS A 66 -10.50 11.31 1.74
C HIS A 66 -9.02 10.98 1.63
N ASN A 67 -8.63 9.79 2.01
CA ASN A 67 -7.24 9.37 1.97
C ASN A 67 -6.92 8.63 0.68
N ASP A 68 -5.66 8.73 0.27
CA ASP A 68 -5.19 7.92 -0.84
C ASP A 68 -4.82 6.55 -0.31
N PHE A 69 -5.38 5.53 -0.89
CA PHE A 69 -5.12 4.17 -0.44
C PHE A 69 -5.17 3.19 -1.59
N HIS A 70 -4.58 2.03 -1.36
CA HIS A 70 -4.64 0.89 -2.29
C HIS A 70 -5.29 -0.28 -1.59
N ILE A 71 -6.18 -0.94 -2.30
CA ILE A 71 -6.69 -2.24 -1.89
C ILE A 71 -6.00 -3.27 -2.79
N ILE A 72 -5.14 -4.08 -2.21
CA ILE A 72 -4.29 -4.99 -2.98
C ILE A 72 -4.72 -6.42 -2.69
N PRO A 73 -5.26 -7.13 -3.69
CA PRO A 73 -5.64 -8.54 -3.49
C PRO A 73 -4.43 -9.39 -3.14
N ARG A 74 -4.63 -10.34 -2.24
CA ARG A 74 -3.56 -11.25 -1.83
C ARG A 74 -2.92 -11.98 -3.00
N GLY A 75 -3.74 -12.35 -3.97
CA GLY A 75 -3.25 -13.13 -5.11
C GLY A 75 -2.20 -12.44 -5.95
N VAL A 76 -2.13 -11.10 -5.92
CA VAL A 76 -1.13 -10.37 -6.70
C VAL A 76 0.05 -9.92 -5.86
N ILE A 77 0.02 -10.11 -4.54
CA ILE A 77 1.11 -9.71 -3.66
C ILE A 77 2.25 -10.71 -3.80
N ARG A 78 3.44 -10.20 -4.08
CA ARG A 78 4.65 -11.01 -4.18
C ARG A 78 5.44 -11.00 -2.89
N GLN A 79 5.45 -9.85 -2.22
CA GLN A 79 6.16 -9.72 -0.96
C GLN A 79 5.57 -8.57 -0.16
N LEU A 80 5.39 -8.79 1.14
CA LEU A 80 4.97 -7.73 2.06
C LEU A 80 6.03 -7.65 3.14
N THR A 81 6.63 -6.48 3.30
CA THR A 81 7.70 -6.26 4.25
C THR A 81 7.26 -5.22 5.27
N TYR A 82 7.38 -5.56 6.54
CA TYR A 82 7.12 -4.62 7.61
C TYR A 82 8.34 -3.75 7.84
N LEU A 83 8.19 -2.44 7.67
CA LEU A 83 9.27 -1.49 7.80
C LEU A 83 9.33 -0.94 9.22
N ARG A 84 8.17 -0.66 9.79
CA ARG A 84 8.08 -0.05 11.11
C ARG A 84 6.67 -0.18 11.65
N GLU A 85 6.56 -0.33 12.97
CA GLU A 85 5.30 -0.19 13.67
C GLU A 85 5.27 1.16 14.38
N SER A 86 4.07 1.72 14.52
CA SER A 86 3.87 2.99 15.18
C SER A 86 2.54 2.99 15.90
N THR A 87 2.48 3.73 17.00
CA THR A 87 1.24 3.92 17.73
C THR A 87 0.31 4.88 17.01
N SER A 88 0.85 5.68 16.11
CA SER A 88 0.05 6.52 15.24
C SER A 88 0.86 6.88 14.00
N PRO A 89 0.19 7.20 12.88
CA PRO A 89 0.89 7.65 11.68
C PRO A 89 1.69 8.93 11.91
N LEU A 90 1.19 9.81 12.75
CA LEU A 90 1.90 11.06 13.05
C LEU A 90 3.25 10.77 13.72
N VAL A 91 3.27 9.85 14.68
CA VAL A 91 4.51 9.46 15.34
C VAL A 91 5.48 8.83 14.35
N ALA A 92 4.98 8.00 13.45
CA ALA A 92 5.81 7.39 12.43
C ALA A 92 6.44 8.45 11.53
N LEU A 93 5.67 9.45 11.13
CA LEU A 93 6.19 10.54 10.28
C LEU A 93 7.27 11.34 10.99
N GLU A 94 7.09 11.63 12.28
CA GLU A 94 8.09 12.36 13.06
C GLU A 94 9.41 11.59 13.13
N VAL A 95 9.34 10.29 13.32
CA VAL A 95 10.53 9.46 13.38
C VAL A 95 11.24 9.41 12.05
N GLU A 96 10.48 9.32 10.95
CA GLU A 96 11.06 9.30 9.61
C GLU A 96 11.73 10.63 9.26
N ALA A 97 11.22 11.74 9.81
CA ALA A 97 11.77 13.06 9.53
C ALA A 97 13.04 13.35 10.31
N SER A 98 13.30 12.63 11.37
CA SER A 98 14.45 12.90 12.25
C SER A 98 15.79 12.26 11.81
#